data_14b5775d8013a77643bd8327e35f47bb
#
_entry.id   14b5775d8013a77643bd8327e35f47bb
#
_cell.length_a   1.000
_cell.length_b   1.000
_cell.length_c   1.000
_cell.angle_alpha   90.00
_cell.angle_beta   90.00
_cell.angle_gamma   90.00
#
_symmetry.space_group_name_H-M   'P 1'
#
loop_
_entity.id
_entity.type
_entity.pdbx_description
1 polymer ?
#
loop_
_entity_poly.entity_id
_entity_poly.type
_entity_poly.pdbx_seq_one_letter_code
_entity_poly.pdbx_strand_id
1 'polypeptide(L)'
;MLFRSVIAAGGGIVAKHGNRSSSGLSGSADIFEKFGYDLNMEPAKITDILEKFNICFMFAQKFHPAMKNVATARKTLGKRTAFNLLGPLTNPANVKNQLIGVFSEEFLDRLPMILKRKGAQNIMTVRSEDGMDEFSTSAKNRICFLKEGKMFTNVVDPEIVGLHKSSLKDIQISTKVDALKSFVSVLNN
;
A
#
# COMPACT_ATOMS: atom_id res chain seq x y z
N MET A 1 -4.17 2.66 4.07
CA MET A 1 -5.47 1.92 4.19
C MET A 1 -6.63 2.73 3.64
N LEU A 2 -6.83 3.93 4.11
CA LEU A 2 -7.94 4.82 3.77
C LEU A 2 -8.22 4.95 2.27
N PHE A 3 -7.22 5.28 1.48
CA PHE A 3 -7.31 5.38 0.03
C PHE A 3 -8.03 4.18 -0.62
N ARG A 4 -7.74 2.95 -0.17
CA ARG A 4 -8.36 1.73 -0.70
C ARG A 4 -9.82 1.61 -0.33
N SER A 5 -10.19 2.05 0.88
CA SER A 5 -11.59 2.08 1.33
C SER A 5 -12.40 3.09 0.51
N VAL A 6 -11.82 4.25 0.20
CA VAL A 6 -12.46 5.27 -0.66
C VAL A 6 -12.69 4.73 -2.08
N ILE A 7 -11.71 4.03 -2.66
CA ILE A 7 -11.88 3.40 -3.99
C ILE A 7 -13.02 2.38 -3.96
N ALA A 8 -13.09 1.52 -2.94
CA ALA A 8 -14.14 0.52 -2.83
C ALA A 8 -15.53 1.16 -2.65
N ALA A 9 -15.63 2.21 -1.84
CA ALA A 9 -16.87 2.98 -1.66
C ALA A 9 -17.31 3.67 -2.95
N GLY A 10 -16.37 4.07 -3.81
CA GLY A 10 -16.62 4.61 -5.15
C GLY A 10 -16.93 3.54 -6.22
N GLY A 11 -17.12 2.28 -5.83
CA GLY A 11 -17.49 1.19 -6.76
C GLY A 11 -16.28 0.47 -7.38
N GLY A 12 -15.07 0.82 -7.01
CA GLY A 12 -13.87 0.09 -7.44
C GLY A 12 -13.68 -1.21 -6.66
N ILE A 13 -13.13 -2.23 -7.30
CA ILE A 13 -12.83 -3.52 -6.66
C ILE A 13 -11.38 -3.52 -6.15
N VAL A 14 -11.20 -3.75 -4.84
CA VAL A 14 -9.91 -3.65 -4.16
C VAL A 14 -9.49 -4.97 -3.52
N ALA A 15 -8.49 -5.62 -4.09
CA ALA A 15 -7.86 -6.80 -3.51
C ALA A 15 -6.52 -6.42 -2.87
N LYS A 16 -6.54 -6.08 -1.57
CA LYS A 16 -5.33 -5.64 -0.88
C LYS A 16 -4.54 -6.83 -0.35
N HIS A 17 -3.32 -6.96 -0.83
CA HIS A 17 -2.31 -7.84 -0.28
C HIS A 17 -1.41 -7.08 0.71
N GLY A 18 -1.18 -7.62 1.88
CA GLY A 18 -0.37 -6.92 2.89
C GLY A 18 0.00 -7.76 4.11
N ASN A 19 0.82 -7.16 4.96
CA ASN A 19 1.31 -7.79 6.18
C ASN A 19 1.10 -6.84 7.38
N ARG A 20 1.45 -7.30 8.57
CA ARG A 20 1.66 -6.43 9.74
C ARG A 20 2.82 -5.49 9.47
N SER A 21 2.87 -4.36 10.16
CA SER A 21 4.01 -3.45 10.07
C SER A 21 5.30 -4.15 10.47
N SER A 22 6.36 -3.92 9.70
CA SER A 22 7.70 -4.44 10.00
C SER A 22 8.57 -3.42 10.75
N SER A 23 8.28 -2.13 10.61
CA SER A 23 9.07 -1.02 11.16
C SER A 23 8.24 0.06 11.85
N GLY A 24 6.94 0.13 11.55
CA GLY A 24 6.04 1.13 12.14
C GLY A 24 5.20 0.58 13.29
N LEU A 25 4.53 1.48 14.01
CA LEU A 25 3.66 1.15 15.15
C LEU A 25 2.42 0.36 14.75
N SER A 26 1.88 0.59 13.54
CA SER A 26 0.68 -0.06 13.04
C SER A 26 0.76 -0.28 11.53
N GLY A 27 0.32 -1.44 11.08
CA GLY A 27 0.18 -1.77 9.66
C GLY A 27 -1.27 -1.98 9.27
N SER A 28 -1.51 -2.19 7.98
CA SER A 28 -2.88 -2.40 7.48
C SER A 28 -3.56 -3.62 8.09
N ALA A 29 -2.81 -4.71 8.32
CA ALA A 29 -3.35 -5.91 8.97
C ALA A 29 -3.85 -5.62 10.39
N ASP A 30 -3.09 -4.81 11.15
CA ASP A 30 -3.47 -4.44 12.51
C ASP A 30 -4.79 -3.66 12.55
N ILE A 31 -5.03 -2.80 11.57
CA ILE A 31 -6.28 -2.03 11.45
C ILE A 31 -7.45 -2.95 11.12
N PHE A 32 -7.32 -3.83 10.11
CA PHE A 32 -8.39 -4.77 9.76
C PHE A 32 -8.76 -5.69 10.92
N GLU A 33 -7.77 -6.22 11.63
CA GLU A 33 -7.98 -7.09 12.79
C GLU A 33 -8.72 -6.36 13.92
N LYS A 34 -8.45 -5.07 14.15
CA LYS A 34 -9.17 -4.24 15.12
C LYS A 34 -10.65 -4.03 14.76
N PHE A 35 -10.99 -4.07 13.48
CA PHE A 35 -12.37 -4.06 13.00
C PHE A 35 -13.00 -5.46 12.92
N GLY A 36 -12.36 -6.48 13.49
CA GLY A 36 -12.90 -7.84 13.53
C GLY A 36 -12.67 -8.68 12.27
N TYR A 37 -11.81 -8.21 11.35
CA TYR A 37 -11.44 -9.00 10.17
C TYR A 37 -10.50 -10.14 10.58
N ASP A 38 -10.90 -11.38 10.31
CA ASP A 38 -10.05 -12.54 10.53
C ASP A 38 -8.97 -12.63 9.44
N LEU A 39 -7.72 -12.44 9.84
CA LEU A 39 -6.56 -12.51 8.92
C LEU A 39 -6.28 -13.94 8.41
N ASN A 40 -6.86 -14.96 9.05
CA ASN A 40 -6.64 -16.36 8.72
C ASN A 40 -7.78 -16.98 7.90
N MET A 41 -8.72 -16.17 7.40
CA MET A 41 -9.82 -16.66 6.58
C MET A 41 -9.36 -17.47 5.39
N GLU A 42 -10.15 -18.51 5.04
CA GLU A 42 -9.93 -19.30 3.83
C GLU A 42 -10.14 -18.47 2.56
N PRO A 43 -9.42 -18.75 1.46
CA PRO A 43 -9.50 -17.97 0.21
C PRO A 43 -10.93 -17.82 -0.32
N ALA A 44 -11.77 -18.86 -0.23
CA ALA A 44 -13.18 -18.79 -0.65
C ALA A 44 -13.93 -17.68 0.08
N LYS A 45 -13.80 -17.62 1.42
CA LYS A 45 -14.44 -16.57 2.23
C LYS A 45 -13.91 -15.17 1.92
N ILE A 46 -12.62 -15.05 1.56
CA ILE A 46 -12.04 -13.76 1.11
C ILE A 46 -12.66 -13.33 -0.21
N THR A 47 -12.94 -14.28 -1.12
CA THR A 47 -13.64 -14.01 -2.39
C THR A 47 -15.06 -13.54 -2.12
N ASP A 48 -15.83 -14.21 -1.28
CA ASP A 48 -17.20 -13.80 -0.91
C ASP A 48 -17.22 -12.37 -0.34
N ILE A 49 -16.22 -12.01 0.50
CA ILE A 49 -16.08 -10.65 1.04
C ILE A 49 -15.80 -9.65 -0.08
N LEU A 50 -14.90 -9.98 -1.01
CA LEU A 50 -14.58 -9.12 -2.13
C LEU A 50 -15.80 -8.85 -3.01
N GLU A 51 -16.57 -9.88 -3.33
CA GLU A 51 -17.79 -9.78 -4.14
C GLU A 51 -18.89 -8.96 -3.43
N LYS A 52 -19.02 -9.10 -2.12
CA LYS A 52 -20.06 -8.42 -1.34
C LYS A 52 -19.73 -6.97 -1.02
N PHE A 53 -18.45 -6.65 -0.76
CA PHE A 53 -18.03 -5.36 -0.23
C PHE A 53 -17.06 -4.59 -1.13
N ASN A 54 -16.71 -5.12 -2.30
CA ASN A 54 -15.72 -4.56 -3.22
C ASN A 54 -14.32 -4.36 -2.61
N ILE A 55 -14.06 -4.90 -1.43
CA ILE A 55 -12.75 -4.82 -0.78
C ILE A 55 -12.47 -6.09 0.00
N CYS A 56 -11.26 -6.63 -0.15
CA CYS A 56 -10.75 -7.69 0.72
C CYS A 56 -9.30 -7.42 1.15
N PHE A 57 -8.90 -8.11 2.21
CA PHE A 57 -7.52 -8.11 2.68
C PHE A 57 -6.95 -9.54 2.64
N MET A 58 -5.88 -9.71 1.89
CA MET A 58 -5.15 -10.97 1.79
C MET A 58 -3.88 -10.89 2.64
N PHE A 59 -3.87 -11.63 3.75
CA PHE A 59 -2.75 -11.61 4.68
C PHE A 59 -1.56 -12.35 4.11
N ALA A 60 -0.45 -11.66 3.88
CA ALA A 60 0.71 -12.16 3.14
C ALA A 60 1.29 -13.46 3.70
N GLN A 61 1.27 -13.66 5.03
CA GLN A 61 1.80 -14.88 5.64
C GLN A 61 0.98 -16.13 5.29
N LYS A 62 -0.31 -15.97 5.03
CA LYS A 62 -1.18 -17.07 4.60
C LYS A 62 -0.95 -17.44 3.13
N PHE A 63 -0.79 -16.46 2.27
CA PHE A 63 -0.62 -16.66 0.83
C PHE A 63 0.82 -16.95 0.41
N HIS A 64 1.80 -16.67 1.25
CA HIS A 64 3.23 -16.91 0.99
C HIS A 64 3.90 -17.63 2.15
N PRO A 65 3.56 -18.89 2.44
CA PRO A 65 4.08 -19.63 3.59
C PRO A 65 5.60 -19.80 3.54
N ALA A 66 6.20 -19.87 2.36
CA ALA A 66 7.66 -19.96 2.19
C ALA A 66 8.42 -18.74 2.77
N MET A 67 7.76 -17.60 2.92
CA MET A 67 8.37 -16.40 3.54
C MET A 67 8.71 -16.59 5.02
N LYS A 68 8.14 -17.59 5.69
CA LYS A 68 8.51 -17.95 7.07
C LYS A 68 9.98 -18.40 7.15
N ASN A 69 10.49 -19.08 6.13
CA ASN A 69 11.85 -19.61 6.10
C ASN A 69 12.93 -18.51 6.11
N VAL A 70 12.59 -17.30 5.63
CA VAL A 70 13.51 -16.17 5.56
C VAL A 70 13.21 -15.09 6.62
N ALA A 71 12.16 -15.26 7.41
CA ALA A 71 11.70 -14.25 8.36
C ALA A 71 12.76 -13.90 9.42
N THR A 72 13.41 -14.91 9.99
CA THR A 72 14.48 -14.73 11.00
C THR A 72 15.67 -14.00 10.39
N ALA A 73 16.17 -14.46 9.23
CA ALA A 73 17.29 -13.82 8.55
C ALA A 73 17.01 -12.34 8.23
N ARG A 74 15.80 -12.03 7.73
CA ARG A 74 15.37 -10.65 7.47
C ARG A 74 15.36 -9.79 8.73
N LYS A 75 14.88 -10.33 9.85
CA LYS A 75 14.85 -9.63 11.14
C LYS A 75 16.27 -9.37 11.65
N THR A 76 17.15 -10.34 11.55
CA THR A 76 18.56 -10.20 11.97
C THR A 76 19.32 -9.19 11.12
N LEU A 77 19.11 -9.18 9.82
CA LEU A 77 19.73 -8.21 8.91
C LEU A 77 19.33 -6.76 9.21
N GLY A 78 18.10 -6.53 9.67
CA GLY A 78 17.59 -5.19 9.99
C GLY A 78 17.62 -4.17 8.84
N LYS A 79 17.91 -4.63 7.62
CA LYS A 79 18.06 -3.80 6.42
C LYS A 79 16.97 -4.09 5.39
N ARG A 80 16.69 -3.11 4.54
CA ARG A 80 15.84 -3.31 3.37
C ARG A 80 16.53 -4.23 2.37
N THR A 81 15.78 -5.17 1.81
CA THR A 81 16.25 -6.17 0.85
C THR A 81 15.25 -6.26 -0.30
N ALA A 82 15.54 -7.07 -1.32
CA ALA A 82 14.61 -7.37 -2.42
C ALA A 82 13.24 -7.85 -1.92
N PHE A 83 13.16 -8.49 -0.76
CA PHE A 83 11.89 -8.90 -0.14
C PHE A 83 10.95 -7.74 0.19
N ASN A 84 11.45 -6.52 0.34
CA ASN A 84 10.60 -5.35 0.54
C ASN A 84 9.88 -4.92 -0.74
N LEU A 85 10.37 -5.34 -1.90
CA LEU A 85 9.78 -5.06 -3.21
C LEU A 85 8.87 -6.17 -3.72
N LEU A 86 8.95 -7.38 -3.13
CA LEU A 86 8.15 -8.51 -3.60
C LEU A 86 6.65 -8.35 -3.33
N GLY A 87 6.25 -7.60 -2.29
CA GLY A 87 4.85 -7.43 -1.94
C GLY A 87 3.95 -7.02 -3.11
N PRO A 88 4.23 -5.91 -3.81
CA PRO A 88 3.48 -5.50 -4.99
C PRO A 88 3.57 -6.48 -6.17
N LEU A 89 4.68 -7.23 -6.26
CA LEU A 89 4.95 -8.15 -7.37
C LEU A 89 4.25 -9.51 -7.21
N THR A 90 3.77 -9.84 -6.01
CA THR A 90 3.25 -11.17 -5.66
C THR A 90 1.81 -11.13 -5.13
N ASN A 91 1.03 -10.13 -5.50
CA ASN A 91 -0.37 -10.05 -5.11
C ASN A 91 -1.14 -11.28 -5.66
N PRO A 92 -1.76 -12.12 -4.81
CA PRO A 92 -2.42 -13.36 -5.23
C PRO A 92 -3.59 -13.14 -6.20
N ALA A 93 -4.25 -11.98 -6.13
CA ALA A 93 -5.35 -11.63 -7.04
C ALA A 93 -4.88 -11.20 -8.44
N ASN A 94 -3.58 -11.20 -8.71
CA ASN A 94 -3.00 -10.83 -10.01
C ASN A 94 -3.58 -9.52 -10.58
N VAL A 95 -3.73 -8.52 -9.72
CA VAL A 95 -4.33 -7.23 -10.05
C VAL A 95 -3.58 -6.53 -11.18
N LYS A 96 -4.32 -5.91 -12.09
CA LYS A 96 -3.77 -5.20 -13.26
C LYS A 96 -3.51 -3.71 -12.99
N ASN A 97 -4.11 -3.17 -11.95
CA ASN A 97 -4.02 -1.76 -11.57
C ASN A 97 -3.48 -1.66 -10.15
N GLN A 98 -2.41 -0.87 -9.93
CA GLN A 98 -1.82 -0.73 -8.60
C GLN A 98 -1.32 0.70 -8.36
N LEU A 99 -1.50 1.18 -7.13
CA LEU A 99 -0.76 2.32 -6.58
C LEU A 99 0.24 1.80 -5.55
N ILE A 100 1.51 2.16 -5.71
CA ILE A 100 2.63 1.61 -4.94
C ILE A 100 3.53 2.74 -4.45
N GLY A 101 3.65 2.86 -3.13
CA GLY A 101 4.69 3.69 -2.52
C GLY A 101 6.07 3.03 -2.61
N VAL A 102 7.08 3.81 -2.95
CA VAL A 102 8.45 3.33 -3.06
C VAL A 102 9.38 4.09 -2.13
N PHE A 103 10.24 3.37 -1.46
CA PHE A 103 11.15 3.93 -0.45
C PHE A 103 12.44 4.53 -1.04
N SER A 104 12.71 4.30 -2.32
CA SER A 104 13.89 4.82 -3.03
C SER A 104 13.50 5.25 -4.43
N GLU A 105 14.11 6.32 -4.90
CA GLU A 105 13.84 6.90 -6.22
C GLU A 105 14.10 5.94 -7.37
N GLU A 106 15.10 5.09 -7.22
CA GLU A 106 15.46 4.08 -8.23
C GLU A 106 14.33 3.07 -8.54
N PHE A 107 13.31 2.96 -7.67
CA PHE A 107 12.17 2.06 -7.88
C PHE A 107 10.94 2.76 -8.48
N LEU A 108 10.99 4.09 -8.66
CA LEU A 108 9.87 4.82 -9.25
C LEU A 108 9.55 4.31 -10.68
N ASP A 109 10.55 4.10 -11.48
CA ASP A 109 10.40 3.63 -12.87
C ASP A 109 10.63 2.11 -13.01
N ARG A 110 11.55 1.54 -12.24
CA ARG A 110 11.87 0.10 -12.33
C ARG A 110 10.70 -0.79 -11.96
N LEU A 111 9.94 -0.42 -10.92
CA LEU A 111 8.83 -1.26 -10.46
C LEU A 111 7.67 -1.33 -11.47
N PRO A 112 7.21 -0.21 -12.08
CA PRO A 112 6.27 -0.25 -13.19
C PRO A 112 6.76 -1.06 -14.39
N MET A 113 8.05 -0.98 -14.73
CA MET A 113 8.64 -1.78 -15.82
C MET A 113 8.53 -3.29 -15.55
N ILE A 114 8.83 -3.73 -14.31
CA ILE A 114 8.73 -5.13 -13.92
C ILE A 114 7.26 -5.58 -13.96
N LEU A 115 6.35 -4.78 -13.41
CA LEU A 115 4.92 -5.07 -13.40
C LEU A 115 4.32 -5.10 -14.82
N LYS A 116 4.77 -4.22 -15.71
CA LYS A 116 4.40 -4.27 -17.13
C LYS A 116 4.72 -5.63 -17.76
N ARG A 117 5.92 -6.16 -17.51
CA ARG A 117 6.34 -7.50 -18.00
C ARG A 117 5.46 -8.62 -17.41
N LYS A 118 4.86 -8.41 -16.25
CA LYS A 118 3.89 -9.31 -15.61
C LYS A 118 2.45 -9.09 -16.09
N GLY A 119 2.23 -8.21 -17.07
CA GLY A 119 0.92 -7.93 -17.66
C GLY A 119 0.07 -6.94 -16.88
N ALA A 120 0.68 -6.10 -16.04
CA ALA A 120 -0.01 -4.97 -15.43
C ALA A 120 -0.38 -3.91 -16.50
N GLN A 121 -1.50 -3.25 -16.29
CA GLN A 121 -2.08 -2.28 -17.24
C GLN A 121 -1.87 -0.84 -16.78
N ASN A 122 -2.23 -0.56 -15.53
CA ASN A 122 -2.11 0.79 -14.96
C ASN A 122 -1.38 0.70 -13.61
N ILE A 123 -0.19 1.27 -13.56
CA ILE A 123 0.61 1.32 -12.34
C ILE A 123 0.96 2.77 -12.06
N MET A 124 0.81 3.19 -10.83
CA MET A 124 1.40 4.41 -10.33
C MET A 124 2.35 4.07 -9.19
N THR A 125 3.57 4.49 -9.31
CA THR A 125 4.50 4.55 -8.17
C THR A 125 4.61 5.97 -7.66
N VAL A 126 4.79 6.13 -6.36
CA VAL A 126 4.91 7.43 -5.70
C VAL A 126 6.01 7.42 -4.65
N ARG A 127 6.70 8.54 -4.55
CA ARG A 127 7.64 8.87 -3.48
C ARG A 127 7.62 10.37 -3.24
N SER A 128 7.44 10.78 -1.98
CA SER A 128 7.53 12.17 -1.59
C SER A 128 8.99 12.60 -1.33
N GLU A 129 9.29 13.87 -1.57
CA GLU A 129 10.61 14.46 -1.33
C GLU A 129 10.96 14.57 0.16
N ASP A 130 9.96 14.49 1.05
CA ASP A 130 10.16 14.37 2.50
C ASP A 130 10.52 12.96 2.98
N GLY A 131 10.61 12.00 2.05
CA GLY A 131 11.02 10.62 2.31
C GLY A 131 9.88 9.63 2.52
N MET A 132 8.62 10.07 2.50
CA MET A 132 7.47 9.16 2.56
C MET A 132 7.34 8.34 1.29
N ASP A 133 6.97 7.07 1.45
CA ASP A 133 6.54 6.15 0.38
C ASP A 133 5.03 6.22 0.15
N GLU A 134 4.45 7.42 0.30
CA GLU A 134 3.05 7.77 0.10
C GLU A 134 2.98 9.18 -0.50
N PHE A 135 1.80 9.61 -0.95
CA PHE A 135 1.57 11.02 -1.22
C PHE A 135 1.62 11.83 0.07
N SER A 136 2.38 12.89 0.05
CA SER A 136 2.51 13.82 1.17
C SER A 136 1.96 15.19 0.80
N THR A 137 1.35 15.85 1.77
CA THR A 137 0.97 17.26 1.68
C THR A 137 2.07 18.19 2.20
N SER A 138 3.16 17.66 2.76
CA SER A 138 4.28 18.48 3.27
C SER A 138 5.37 18.74 2.25
N ALA A 139 5.42 17.98 1.15
CA ALA A 139 6.44 18.10 0.11
C ALA A 139 5.90 17.72 -1.27
N LYS A 140 6.68 17.99 -2.30
CA LYS A 140 6.40 17.52 -3.66
C LYS A 140 6.50 16.01 -3.76
N ASN A 141 5.67 15.43 -4.62
CA ASN A 141 5.56 14.00 -4.80
C ASN A 141 6.01 13.62 -6.20
N ARG A 142 7.05 12.81 -6.30
CA ARG A 142 7.49 12.23 -7.57
C ARG A 142 6.68 11.00 -7.88
N ILE A 143 6.16 10.91 -9.08
CA ILE A 143 5.33 9.80 -9.55
C ILE A 143 5.84 9.27 -10.89
N CYS A 144 5.65 7.97 -11.10
CA CYS A 144 5.77 7.35 -12.40
C CYS A 144 4.50 6.57 -12.70
N PHE A 145 3.90 6.85 -13.84
CA PHE A 145 2.73 6.15 -14.37
C PHE A 145 3.13 5.18 -15.46
N LEU A 146 2.59 3.97 -15.38
CA LEU A 146 2.39 3.09 -16.53
C LEU A 146 0.91 3.15 -16.90
N LYS A 147 0.59 3.55 -18.11
CA LYS A 147 -0.77 3.54 -18.66
C LYS A 147 -0.69 3.24 -20.16
N GLU A 148 -1.55 2.33 -20.66
CA GLU A 148 -1.59 1.95 -22.09
C GLU A 148 -0.22 1.56 -22.66
N GLY A 149 0.58 0.86 -21.85
CA GLY A 149 1.93 0.43 -22.22
C GLY A 149 2.99 1.52 -22.27
N LYS A 150 2.66 2.78 -22.01
CA LYS A 150 3.57 3.92 -21.97
C LYS A 150 3.87 4.31 -20.51
N MET A 151 5.08 4.82 -20.29
CA MET A 151 5.50 5.31 -18.98
C MET A 151 5.65 6.82 -19.01
N PHE A 152 5.20 7.47 -17.95
CA PHE A 152 5.26 8.91 -17.76
C PHE A 152 5.74 9.20 -16.35
N THR A 153 6.63 10.17 -16.19
CA THR A 153 7.04 10.69 -14.89
C THR A 153 6.53 12.11 -14.70
N ASN A 154 6.15 12.45 -13.49
CA ASN A 154 5.70 13.78 -13.14
C ASN A 154 6.02 14.10 -11.67
N VAL A 155 5.92 15.37 -11.33
CA VAL A 155 6.01 15.88 -9.97
C VAL A 155 4.68 16.54 -9.61
N VAL A 156 4.04 16.06 -8.56
CA VAL A 156 2.78 16.61 -8.03
C VAL A 156 3.10 17.47 -6.82
N ASP A 157 2.86 18.76 -6.95
CA ASP A 157 2.93 19.70 -5.83
C ASP A 157 1.55 19.77 -5.18
N PRO A 158 1.41 19.52 -3.87
CA PRO A 158 0.12 19.59 -3.17
C PRO A 158 -0.61 20.92 -3.37
N GLU A 159 0.12 22.04 -3.41
CA GLU A 159 -0.47 23.36 -3.55
C GLU A 159 -1.08 23.58 -4.94
N ILE A 160 -0.48 22.99 -6.00
CA ILE A 160 -1.04 23.09 -7.37
C ILE A 160 -2.37 22.34 -7.49
N VAL A 161 -2.58 21.28 -6.69
CA VAL A 161 -3.85 20.55 -6.66
C VAL A 161 -4.82 21.06 -5.60
N GLY A 162 -4.58 22.24 -5.04
CA GLY A 162 -5.48 22.92 -4.12
C GLY A 162 -5.41 22.42 -2.67
N LEU A 163 -4.37 21.68 -2.30
CA LEU A 163 -4.17 21.22 -0.93
C LEU A 163 -3.24 22.16 -0.17
N HIS A 164 -3.58 22.46 1.08
CA HIS A 164 -2.70 23.23 1.95
C HIS A 164 -1.51 22.40 2.39
N LYS A 165 -0.35 23.02 2.45
CA LYS A 165 0.87 22.40 2.95
C LYS A 165 0.75 22.11 4.44
N SER A 166 1.04 20.89 4.85
CA SER A 166 1.03 20.44 6.24
C SER A 166 2.45 20.12 6.72
N SER A 167 2.60 19.91 8.02
CA SER A 167 3.85 19.39 8.60
C SER A 167 3.78 17.87 8.74
N LEU A 168 4.90 17.19 8.51
CA LEU A 168 5.00 15.74 8.82
C LEU A 168 4.63 15.43 10.28
N LYS A 169 4.83 16.38 11.20
CA LYS A 169 4.46 16.22 12.62
C LYS A 169 2.95 16.05 12.81
N ASP A 170 2.15 16.67 11.93
CA ASP A 170 0.68 16.66 12.04
C ASP A 170 0.08 15.28 11.73
N ILE A 171 0.82 14.45 10.98
CA ILE A 171 0.41 13.08 10.60
C ILE A 171 1.13 11.98 11.39
N GLN A 172 2.05 12.34 12.28
CA GLN A 172 2.74 11.37 13.12
C GLN A 172 1.78 10.80 14.18
N ILE A 173 1.84 9.49 14.36
CA ILE A 173 1.12 8.77 15.39
C ILE A 173 2.10 8.23 16.44
N SER A 174 1.71 8.30 17.72
CA SER A 174 2.54 7.84 18.83
C SER A 174 2.13 6.45 19.31
N THR A 175 0.90 6.03 19.06
CA THR A 175 0.37 4.74 19.52
C THR A 175 -0.48 4.05 18.44
N LYS A 176 -0.71 2.73 18.62
CA LYS A 176 -1.67 1.99 17.78
C LYS A 176 -3.11 2.51 17.92
N VAL A 177 -3.44 3.08 19.08
CA VAL A 177 -4.76 3.67 19.33
C VAL A 177 -4.93 4.93 18.50
N ASP A 178 -3.90 5.77 18.41
CA ASP A 178 -3.92 6.99 17.59
C ASP A 178 -4.09 6.64 16.11
N ALA A 179 -3.40 5.59 15.63
CA ALA A 179 -3.58 5.11 14.26
C ALA A 179 -5.04 4.72 13.96
N LEU A 180 -5.70 4.03 14.90
CA LEU A 180 -7.10 3.64 14.75
C LEU A 180 -8.03 4.85 14.79
N LYS A 181 -7.82 5.77 15.74
CA LYS A 181 -8.60 7.01 15.83
C LYS A 181 -8.51 7.85 14.56
N SER A 182 -7.30 8.06 14.05
CA SER A 182 -7.08 8.78 12.79
C SER A 182 -7.77 8.10 11.61
N PHE A 183 -7.72 6.76 11.55
CA PHE A 183 -8.41 6.00 10.51
C PHE A 183 -9.93 6.19 10.58
N VAL A 184 -10.52 6.07 11.77
CA VAL A 184 -11.97 6.25 11.98
C VAL A 184 -12.39 7.70 11.70
N SER A 185 -11.59 8.68 12.13
CA SER A 185 -11.88 10.10 11.87
C SER A 185 -12.03 10.38 10.38
N VAL A 186 -11.11 9.90 9.55
CA VAL A 186 -11.20 10.09 8.09
C VAL A 186 -12.40 9.37 7.44
N LEU A 187 -12.88 8.27 8.03
CA LEU A 187 -14.08 7.59 7.52
C LEU A 187 -15.38 8.30 7.90
N ASN A 188 -15.37 9.10 8.96
CA ASN A 188 -16.55 9.79 9.47
C ASN A 188 -16.68 11.25 9.01
N ASN A 189 -15.69 11.76 8.28
CA ASN A 189 -15.73 13.06 7.62
C ASN A 189 -16.11 12.83 6.14
#